data_08c2843e1896d44624ca05d6ef8fc441
#
_entry.id   08c2843e1896d44624ca05d6ef8fc441
#
_cell.length_a   1.000
_cell.length_b   1.000
_cell.length_c   1.000
_cell.angle_alpha   90.00
_cell.angle_beta   90.00
_cell.angle_gamma   90.00
#
_symmetry.space_group_name_H-M   'P 1'
#
loop_
_entity.id
_entity.type
_entity.pdbx_description
1 polymer ?
#
loop_
_entity_poly.entity_id
_entity_poly.type
_entity_poly.pdbx_seq_one_letter_code
_entity_poly.pdbx_strand_id
1 'polypeptide(L)'
;PTVKGFQILNDNGEYLITAYKGKWITDTKKMRKNSIDLFKIWTAMSNSSPVEGIKEALKTYGKANQKLSIYVFGDDFSGGNFDQALKEINSLNFNKITKSKIARIHAIEFSSPRSTNRFPILMRAVTEQNNGTFLSI
;
A
#
# COMPACT_ATOMS: atom_id res chain seq x y z
N PRO A 1 2.26 -19.68 2.39
CA PRO A 1 2.39 -18.90 3.64
C PRO A 1 1.01 -18.45 4.10
N THR A 2 0.73 -18.64 5.38
CA THR A 2 -0.56 -18.27 5.98
C THR A 2 -0.53 -16.79 6.36
N VAL A 3 -1.50 -16.01 5.90
CA VAL A 3 -1.68 -14.62 6.34
C VAL A 3 -2.19 -14.64 7.78
N LYS A 4 -1.50 -13.96 8.69
CA LYS A 4 -1.88 -13.88 10.11
C LYS A 4 -2.81 -12.72 10.40
N GLY A 5 -2.63 -11.62 9.68
CA GLY A 5 -3.43 -10.43 9.83
C GLY A 5 -3.30 -9.52 8.61
N PHE A 6 -4.22 -8.59 8.50
CA PHE A 6 -4.25 -7.63 7.40
C PHE A 6 -4.70 -6.25 7.87
N GLN A 7 -4.53 -5.25 6.99
CA GLN A 7 -5.09 -3.91 7.13
C GLN A 7 -5.53 -3.38 5.78
N ILE A 8 -6.44 -2.42 5.79
CA ILE A 8 -6.93 -1.73 4.61
C ILE A 8 -6.89 -0.22 4.89
N LEU A 9 -6.14 0.49 4.06
CA LEU A 9 -5.98 1.93 4.11
C LEU A 9 -6.36 2.54 2.76
N ASN A 10 -6.81 3.80 2.76
CA ASN A 10 -6.89 4.56 1.53
C ASN A 10 -5.52 5.20 1.19
N ASP A 11 -5.47 5.90 0.08
CA ASP A 11 -4.26 6.59 -0.40
C ASP A 11 -3.77 7.71 0.54
N ASN A 12 -4.64 8.31 1.35
CA ASN A 12 -4.27 9.28 2.38
C ASN A 12 -3.77 8.65 3.70
N GLY A 13 -3.78 7.32 3.82
CA GLY A 13 -3.37 6.61 5.04
C GLY A 13 -4.49 6.49 6.09
N GLU A 14 -5.76 6.72 5.72
CA GLU A 14 -6.89 6.51 6.60
C GLU A 14 -7.31 5.03 6.61
N TYR A 15 -7.73 4.55 7.76
CA TYR A 15 -8.07 3.14 7.98
C TYR A 15 -9.54 2.85 7.71
N LEU A 16 -9.83 1.77 6.98
CA LEU A 16 -11.19 1.29 6.76
C LEU A 16 -11.93 1.03 8.10
N ILE A 17 -11.24 0.41 9.05
CA ILE A 17 -11.77 0.14 10.39
C ILE A 17 -10.93 0.90 11.41
N THR A 18 -11.39 2.09 11.79
CA THR A 18 -10.65 3.02 12.67
C THR A 18 -10.31 2.43 14.03
N ALA A 19 -11.14 1.52 14.57
CA ALA A 19 -10.87 0.81 15.82
C ALA A 19 -9.62 -0.08 15.79
N TYR A 20 -9.16 -0.44 14.59
CA TYR A 20 -7.93 -1.21 14.37
C TYR A 20 -6.74 -0.35 13.91
N LYS A 21 -6.83 0.97 13.99
CA LYS A 21 -5.70 1.84 13.68
C LYS A 21 -4.46 1.45 14.51
N GLY A 22 -3.35 1.20 13.83
CA GLY A 22 -2.10 0.76 14.45
C GLY A 22 -2.07 -0.70 14.94
N LYS A 23 -3.12 -1.47 14.67
CA LYS A 23 -3.23 -2.88 15.05
C LYS A 23 -3.49 -3.75 13.82
N TRP A 24 -3.19 -5.03 13.93
CA TRP A 24 -3.57 -6.00 12.90
C TRP A 24 -5.01 -6.47 13.09
N ILE A 25 -5.75 -6.57 12.00
CA ILE A 25 -7.00 -7.31 11.93
C ILE A 25 -6.63 -8.78 11.76
N THR A 26 -6.99 -9.63 12.72
CA THR A 26 -6.72 -11.07 12.61
C THR A 26 -7.44 -11.65 11.39
N ASP A 27 -6.71 -12.42 10.59
CA ASP A 27 -7.22 -13.01 9.37
C ASP A 27 -8.18 -14.17 9.68
N THR A 28 -9.48 -13.88 9.70
CA THR A 28 -10.57 -14.84 9.85
C THR A 28 -11.63 -14.61 8.77
N LYS A 29 -12.38 -15.66 8.42
CA LYS A 29 -13.50 -15.55 7.48
C LYS A 29 -14.49 -14.43 7.85
N LYS A 30 -14.78 -14.31 9.18
CA LYS A 30 -15.67 -13.26 9.70
C LYS A 30 -15.11 -11.86 9.46
N MET A 31 -13.82 -11.64 9.77
CA MET A 31 -13.20 -10.32 9.60
C MET A 31 -13.01 -9.97 8.13
N ARG A 32 -12.68 -10.93 7.28
CA ARG A 32 -12.64 -10.70 5.82
C ARG A 32 -14.00 -10.26 5.29
N LYS A 33 -15.08 -10.98 5.65
CA LYS A 33 -16.43 -10.63 5.22
C LYS A 33 -16.83 -9.24 5.72
N ASN A 34 -16.60 -8.95 7.00
CA ASN A 34 -16.90 -7.64 7.58
C ASN A 34 -16.14 -6.50 6.87
N SER A 35 -14.87 -6.70 6.57
CA SER A 35 -14.05 -5.72 5.85
C SER A 35 -14.56 -5.48 4.43
N ILE A 36 -14.98 -6.54 3.71
CA ILE A 36 -15.57 -6.42 2.37
C ILE A 36 -16.88 -5.64 2.43
N ASP A 37 -17.74 -5.94 3.39
CA ASP A 37 -19.04 -5.27 3.52
C ASP A 37 -18.86 -3.77 3.86
N LEU A 38 -17.91 -3.44 4.73
CA LEU A 38 -17.55 -2.05 5.03
C LEU A 38 -16.91 -1.35 3.83
N PHE A 39 -16.04 -2.02 3.09
CA PHE A 39 -15.38 -1.46 1.91
C PHE A 39 -16.37 -1.04 0.83
N LYS A 40 -17.48 -1.78 0.65
CA LYS A 40 -18.54 -1.45 -0.33
C LYS A 40 -19.24 -0.12 -0.05
N ILE A 41 -19.27 0.29 1.20
CA ILE A 41 -19.94 1.53 1.63
C ILE A 41 -18.95 2.62 2.07
N TRP A 42 -17.66 2.34 1.99
CA TRP A 42 -16.62 3.28 2.39
C TRP A 42 -16.46 4.39 1.35
N THR A 43 -16.82 5.60 1.72
CA THR A 43 -16.67 6.81 0.91
C THR A 43 -15.38 7.53 1.31
N ALA A 44 -14.25 6.93 0.99
CA ALA A 44 -12.96 7.53 1.30
C ALA A 44 -12.67 8.69 0.34
N MET A 45 -12.17 9.79 0.89
CA MET A 45 -11.60 10.86 0.07
C MET A 45 -10.29 10.37 -0.52
N SER A 46 -10.11 10.53 -1.83
CA SER A 46 -8.87 10.20 -2.53
C SER A 46 -8.21 11.46 -3.07
N ASN A 47 -6.89 11.52 -2.96
CA ASN A 47 -6.06 12.54 -3.62
C ASN A 47 -5.33 11.98 -4.86
N SER A 48 -5.67 10.77 -5.27
CA SER A 48 -5.03 10.04 -6.37
C SER A 48 -3.51 9.93 -6.19
N SER A 49 -3.06 9.69 -4.95
CA SER A 49 -1.63 9.52 -4.64
C SER A 49 -1.43 8.42 -3.62
N PRO A 50 -0.89 7.25 -4.01
CA PRO A 50 -0.72 6.12 -3.09
C PRO A 50 0.40 6.33 -2.06
N VAL A 51 1.18 7.40 -2.19
CA VAL A 51 2.41 7.61 -1.43
C VAL A 51 2.17 7.68 0.08
N GLU A 52 1.17 8.44 0.51
CA GLU A 52 0.88 8.61 1.94
C GLU A 52 0.35 7.31 2.58
N GLY A 53 -0.49 6.56 1.87
CA GLY A 53 -0.95 5.23 2.33
C GLY A 53 0.19 4.23 2.47
N ILE A 54 1.12 4.20 1.50
CA ILE A 54 2.32 3.35 1.57
C ILE A 54 3.20 3.77 2.75
N LYS A 55 3.43 5.07 2.94
CA LYS A 55 4.24 5.61 4.04
C LYS A 55 3.64 5.27 5.41
N GLU A 56 2.32 5.42 5.56
CA GLU A 56 1.61 5.04 6.78
C GLU A 56 1.75 3.55 7.08
N ALA A 57 1.57 2.70 6.07
CA ALA A 57 1.73 1.26 6.22
C ALA A 57 3.17 0.88 6.64
N LEU A 58 4.19 1.48 6.02
CA LEU A 58 5.59 1.21 6.35
C LEU A 58 5.95 1.69 7.76
N LYS A 59 5.53 2.90 8.14
CA LYS A 59 5.82 3.48 9.48
C LYS A 59 5.16 2.68 10.58
N THR A 60 3.92 2.26 10.39
CA THR A 60 3.11 1.61 11.43
C THR A 60 3.40 0.11 11.54
N TYR A 61 3.53 -0.57 10.39
CA TYR A 61 3.62 -2.04 10.33
C TYR A 61 5.00 -2.56 9.90
N GLY A 62 5.90 -1.70 9.46
CA GLY A 62 7.24 -2.07 8.99
C GLY A 62 8.20 -2.45 10.11
N LYS A 63 7.94 -3.52 10.84
CA LYS A 63 8.79 -4.01 11.94
C LYS A 63 9.72 -5.11 11.44
N ALA A 64 10.97 -5.10 11.92
CA ALA A 64 12.03 -5.99 11.46
C ALA A 64 11.75 -7.50 11.62
N ASN A 65 10.86 -7.88 12.53
CA ASN A 65 10.53 -9.28 12.82
C ASN A 65 9.25 -9.78 12.12
N GLN A 66 8.70 -9.01 11.18
CA GLN A 66 7.49 -9.36 10.45
C GLN A 66 7.76 -9.44 8.95
N LYS A 67 7.10 -10.38 8.27
CA LYS A 67 7.03 -10.39 6.81
C LYS A 67 5.83 -9.54 6.40
N LEU A 68 6.10 -8.36 5.86
CA LEU A 68 5.09 -7.43 5.38
C LEU A 68 5.01 -7.46 3.85
N SER A 69 3.80 -7.57 3.34
CA SER A 69 3.51 -7.32 1.92
C SER A 69 2.46 -6.23 1.82
N ILE A 70 2.75 -5.22 1.01
CA ILE A 70 1.84 -4.11 0.71
C ILE A 70 1.33 -4.30 -0.72
N TYR A 71 0.02 -4.25 -0.90
CA TYR A 71 -0.64 -4.28 -2.20
C TYR A 71 -1.30 -2.94 -2.44
N VAL A 72 -0.85 -2.25 -3.48
CA VAL A 72 -1.35 -0.92 -3.87
C VAL A 72 -2.27 -1.08 -5.07
N PHE A 73 -3.48 -0.58 -4.96
CA PHE A 73 -4.47 -0.57 -6.03
C PHE A 73 -4.74 0.87 -6.46
N GLY A 74 -4.73 1.15 -7.74
CA GLY A 74 -4.97 2.50 -8.25
C GLY A 74 -5.03 2.58 -9.75
N ASP A 75 -5.34 3.77 -10.23
CA ASP A 75 -5.46 4.09 -11.67
C ASP A 75 -4.68 5.36 -12.04
N ASP A 76 -4.40 6.24 -11.09
CA ASP A 76 -3.69 7.49 -11.35
C ASP A 76 -2.76 7.92 -10.22
N PHE A 77 -1.87 8.88 -10.51
CA PHE A 77 -0.98 9.53 -9.57
C PHE A 77 -0.94 11.04 -9.82
N SER A 78 -1.58 11.80 -8.95
CA SER A 78 -1.64 13.25 -9.02
C SER A 78 -0.45 13.96 -8.35
N GLY A 79 0.42 13.22 -7.66
CA GLY A 79 1.60 13.76 -6.98
C GLY A 79 2.61 14.41 -7.93
N GLY A 80 3.44 15.31 -7.40
CA GLY A 80 4.34 16.13 -8.23
C GLY A 80 5.56 15.38 -8.75
N ASN A 81 6.44 14.95 -7.86
CA ASN A 81 7.78 14.48 -8.19
C ASN A 81 7.94 12.97 -7.94
N PHE A 82 8.18 12.22 -9.02
CA PHE A 82 8.41 10.77 -8.96
C PHE A 82 9.64 10.40 -8.14
N ASP A 83 10.75 11.10 -8.34
CA ASP A 83 12.02 10.79 -7.67
C ASP A 83 11.92 11.01 -6.17
N GLN A 84 11.22 12.06 -5.76
CA GLN A 84 10.97 12.33 -4.33
C GLN A 84 10.09 11.24 -3.73
N ALA A 85 8.97 10.88 -4.36
CA ALA A 85 8.08 9.83 -3.89
C ALA A 85 8.81 8.49 -3.75
N LEU A 86 9.58 8.12 -4.77
CA LEU A 86 10.37 6.89 -4.78
C LEU A 86 11.44 6.88 -3.68
N LYS A 87 12.16 7.99 -3.50
CA LYS A 87 13.18 8.15 -2.45
C LYS A 87 12.58 8.04 -1.05
N GLU A 88 11.44 8.67 -0.80
CA GLU A 88 10.74 8.61 0.50
C GLU A 88 10.31 7.18 0.83
N ILE A 89 9.66 6.49 -0.12
CA ILE A 89 9.24 5.09 0.05
C ILE A 89 10.45 4.18 0.30
N ASN A 90 11.49 4.29 -0.52
CA ASN A 90 12.68 3.47 -0.41
C ASN A 90 13.43 3.68 0.91
N SER A 91 13.49 4.92 1.41
CA SER A 91 14.11 5.25 2.69
C SER A 91 13.36 4.64 3.87
N LEU A 92 12.02 4.66 3.84
CA LEU A 92 11.19 4.05 4.87
C LEU A 92 11.20 2.52 4.81
N ASN A 93 11.35 1.95 3.60
CA ASN A 93 11.35 0.51 3.38
C ASN A 93 12.75 -0.12 3.48
N PHE A 94 13.63 0.45 4.27
CA PHE A 94 15.00 -0.04 4.41
C PHE A 94 15.39 -0.27 5.86
N ASN A 95 15.75 -1.51 6.19
CA ASN A 95 16.31 -1.86 7.49
C ASN A 95 17.83 -1.67 7.47
N LYS A 96 18.31 -0.70 8.23
CA LYS A 96 19.75 -0.35 8.29
C LYS A 96 20.61 -1.44 8.92
N ILE A 97 20.04 -2.29 9.78
CA ILE A 97 20.75 -3.37 10.45
C ILE A 97 20.95 -4.55 9.51
N THR A 98 19.85 -5.04 8.92
CA THR A 98 19.88 -6.21 8.03
C THR A 98 20.27 -5.86 6.59
N LYS A 99 20.36 -4.57 6.25
CA LYS A 99 20.63 -4.07 4.88
C LYS A 99 19.64 -4.60 3.83
N SER A 100 18.39 -4.80 4.24
CA SER A 100 17.34 -5.39 3.40
C SER A 100 16.05 -4.56 3.44
N LYS A 101 15.15 -4.85 2.50
CA LYS A 101 13.81 -4.26 2.49
C LYS A 101 12.96 -4.82 3.64
N ILE A 102 12.17 -3.94 4.27
CA ILE A 102 11.25 -4.29 5.36
C ILE A 102 10.00 -4.98 4.82
N ALA A 103 9.48 -4.48 3.69
CA ALA A 103 8.28 -4.96 3.04
C ALA A 103 8.51 -5.24 1.57
N ARG A 104 7.70 -6.14 1.00
CA ARG A 104 7.48 -6.22 -0.44
C ARG A 104 6.33 -5.30 -0.81
N ILE A 105 6.49 -4.54 -1.89
CA ILE A 105 5.45 -3.62 -2.37
C ILE A 105 5.01 -4.06 -3.75
N HIS A 106 3.76 -4.50 -3.87
CA HIS A 106 3.12 -4.91 -5.10
C HIS A 106 2.13 -3.84 -5.53
N ALA A 107 1.86 -3.72 -6.83
CA ALA A 107 0.87 -2.79 -7.34
C ALA A 107 0.00 -3.43 -8.42
N ILE A 108 -1.27 -3.08 -8.39
CA ILE A 108 -2.27 -3.45 -9.38
C ILE A 108 -2.90 -2.17 -9.93
N GLU A 109 -2.70 -1.94 -11.22
CA GLU A 109 -3.31 -0.85 -11.95
C GLU A 109 -4.66 -1.28 -12.51
N PHE A 110 -5.67 -0.44 -12.35
CA PHE A 110 -6.92 -0.50 -13.07
C PHE A 110 -6.86 0.52 -14.21
N SER A 111 -6.59 0.05 -15.43
CA SER A 111 -6.50 0.94 -16.58
C SER A 111 -7.82 1.65 -16.85
N SER A 112 -7.75 2.98 -17.00
CA SER A 112 -8.89 3.83 -17.31
C SER A 112 -8.55 4.77 -18.47
N PRO A 113 -9.48 5.01 -19.41
CA PRO A 113 -9.25 6.00 -20.46
C PRO A 113 -8.97 7.42 -19.97
N ARG A 114 -9.27 7.70 -18.70
CA ARG A 114 -9.05 9.02 -18.05
C ARG A 114 -7.76 9.08 -17.24
N SER A 115 -7.07 7.96 -17.02
CA SER A 115 -5.83 7.94 -16.25
C SER A 115 -4.68 8.56 -17.05
N THR A 116 -3.73 9.17 -16.33
CA THR A 116 -2.61 9.93 -16.94
C THR A 116 -1.39 9.09 -17.23
N ASN A 117 -1.41 7.77 -17.05
CA ASN A 117 -0.25 6.86 -17.09
C ASN A 117 0.82 7.16 -16.02
N ARG A 118 0.57 8.06 -15.09
CA ARG A 118 1.55 8.42 -14.06
C ARG A 118 1.64 7.37 -12.96
N PHE A 119 0.52 6.73 -12.60
CA PHE A 119 0.50 5.64 -11.63
C PHE A 119 1.38 4.45 -12.08
N PRO A 120 1.23 3.88 -13.28
CA PRO A 120 2.08 2.76 -13.69
C PRO A 120 3.56 3.14 -13.79
N ILE A 121 3.90 4.38 -14.18
CA ILE A 121 5.30 4.83 -14.21
C ILE A 121 5.90 4.80 -12.79
N LEU A 122 5.23 5.41 -11.82
CA LEU A 122 5.69 5.40 -10.43
C LEU A 122 5.73 3.98 -9.86
N MET A 123 4.64 3.23 -10.01
CA MET A 123 4.49 1.95 -9.33
C MET A 123 5.35 0.84 -9.92
N ARG A 124 5.71 0.89 -11.21
CA ARG A 124 6.72 -0.02 -11.78
C ARG A 124 8.07 0.18 -11.09
N ALA A 125 8.52 1.42 -10.91
CA ALA A 125 9.77 1.71 -10.21
C ALA A 125 9.69 1.32 -8.72
N VAL A 126 8.59 1.63 -8.05
CA VAL A 126 8.39 1.25 -6.64
C VAL A 126 8.42 -0.26 -6.46
N THR A 127 7.69 -1.01 -7.27
CA THR A 127 7.62 -2.49 -7.13
C THR A 127 8.96 -3.14 -7.44
N GLU A 128 9.63 -2.73 -8.51
CA GLU A 128 10.95 -3.22 -8.89
C GLU A 128 11.99 -3.02 -7.78
N GLN A 129 12.04 -1.80 -7.21
CA GLN A 129 13.00 -1.46 -6.17
C GLN A 129 12.63 -1.99 -4.78
N ASN A 130 11.43 -2.52 -4.59
CA ASN A 130 10.95 -3.03 -3.31
C ASN A 130 10.51 -4.50 -3.35
N ASN A 131 11.15 -5.31 -4.19
CA ASN A 131 10.98 -6.76 -4.27
C ASN A 131 9.54 -7.21 -4.51
N GLY A 132 8.76 -6.41 -5.21
CA GLY A 132 7.37 -6.69 -5.53
C GLY A 132 7.13 -6.94 -7.02
N THR A 133 5.87 -6.89 -7.40
CA THR A 133 5.41 -7.09 -8.79
C THR A 133 4.38 -6.04 -9.16
N PHE A 134 4.37 -5.64 -10.42
CA PHE A 134 3.37 -4.76 -11.01
C PHE A 134 2.46 -5.55 -11.96
N LEU A 135 1.15 -5.33 -11.84
CA LEU A 135 0.14 -5.88 -12.71
C LEU A 135 -0.78 -4.77 -13.23
N SER A 136 -1.09 -4.76 -14.51
CA SER A 136 -2.10 -3.88 -15.12
C SER A 136 -3.27 -4.74 -15.61
N ILE A 137 -4.49 -4.34 -15.30
CA ILE A 137 -5.74 -5.01 -15.69
C ILE A 137 -6.76 -4.02 -16.25
#